data_d87647e138b12408f6351a20e568ac90
#
_entry.id   d87647e138b12408f6351a20e568ac90
#
_cell.length_a   1.000
_cell.length_b   1.000
_cell.length_c   1.000
_cell.angle_alpha   90.00
_cell.angle_beta   90.00
_cell.angle_gamma   90.00
#
_symmetry.space_group_name_H-M   'P 1'
#
loop_
_entity.id
_entity.type
_entity.pdbx_description
1 polymer ?
#
loop_
_entity_poly.entity_id
_entity_poly.type
_entity_poly.pdbx_seq_one_letter_code
_entity_poly.pdbx_strand_id
1 'polypeptide(L)'
;MPGLLDNSFEFFNHNTDLKYVSDGKLKPFEEAPTSVILLLQEAIEKEPQSKAILMDWFPNSEFNQLKKFASCRLGGLDLTPDIVNGELQKGEYWHCPNQGSCPGEGIVCLAPTINGHELSKTEIELIKQSTTNKTNEAIADNMGLPLGTFHKMKNTLHKKLGNIQTKQCMTKIAIEMNFI
;
A
#
# COMPACT_ATOMS: atom_id res chain seq x y z
N MET A 1 10.15 12.04 -7.74
CA MET A 1 8.98 12.06 -6.83
C MET A 1 7.86 12.76 -7.56
N PRO A 2 6.70 12.15 -7.66
CA PRO A 2 5.52 12.76 -8.26
C PRO A 2 5.15 14.10 -7.57
N GLY A 3 4.47 14.98 -8.29
CA GLY A 3 4.04 16.28 -7.77
C GLY A 3 5.14 17.31 -7.52
N LEU A 4 6.44 16.98 -7.69
CA LEU A 4 7.52 17.95 -7.51
C LEU A 4 7.74 18.85 -8.71
N LEU A 5 7.57 18.31 -9.92
CA LEU A 5 7.84 19.02 -11.19
C LEU A 5 6.61 19.08 -12.11
N ASP A 6 5.48 18.59 -11.64
CA ASP A 6 4.22 18.50 -12.37
C ASP A 6 3.02 18.72 -11.43
N ASN A 7 1.81 18.70 -11.97
CA ASN A 7 0.56 18.90 -11.27
C ASN A 7 -0.09 17.59 -10.78
N SER A 8 0.65 16.49 -10.77
CA SER A 8 0.20 15.25 -10.14
C SER A 8 0.15 15.41 -8.62
N PHE A 9 -0.56 14.52 -7.95
CA PHE A 9 -0.60 14.46 -6.48
C PHE A 9 0.03 13.17 -6.00
N GLU A 10 0.85 13.30 -4.97
CA GLU A 10 1.41 12.20 -4.21
C GLU A 10 1.10 12.43 -2.75
N PHE A 11 0.27 11.56 -2.15
CA PHE A 11 -0.06 11.59 -0.73
C PHE A 11 0.93 10.74 0.04
N PHE A 12 1.16 11.10 1.30
CA PHE A 12 1.95 10.27 2.19
C PHE A 12 1.68 10.58 3.65
N ASN A 13 1.81 9.56 4.48
CA ASN A 13 1.75 9.72 5.92
C ASN A 13 3.11 10.18 6.45
N HIS A 14 3.12 11.28 7.19
CA HIS A 14 4.29 11.77 7.90
C HIS A 14 3.96 11.87 9.38
N ASN A 15 4.55 11.00 10.20
CA ASN A 15 4.16 10.79 11.58
C ASN A 15 2.67 10.40 11.68
N THR A 16 1.83 11.27 12.23
CA THR A 16 0.38 11.05 12.39
C THR A 16 -0.47 11.78 11.35
N ASP A 17 0.15 12.60 10.49
CA ASP A 17 -0.54 13.47 9.56
C ASP A 17 -0.42 13.00 8.11
N LEU A 18 -1.52 13.12 7.38
CA LEU A 18 -1.55 12.95 5.93
C LEU A 18 -1.15 14.27 5.27
N LYS A 19 -0.17 14.19 4.38
CA LYS A 19 0.32 15.30 3.56
C LYS A 19 0.27 14.92 2.09
N TYR A 20 0.45 15.90 1.22
CA TYR A 20 0.63 15.66 -0.21
C TYR A 20 1.64 16.62 -0.83
N VAL A 21 2.21 16.21 -1.95
CA VAL A 21 3.04 17.04 -2.83
C VAL A 21 2.28 17.26 -4.13
N SER A 22 2.22 18.50 -4.60
CA SER A 22 1.71 18.88 -5.91
C SER A 22 2.28 20.25 -6.32
N ASP A 23 2.56 20.46 -7.60
CA ASP A 23 3.16 21.71 -8.13
C ASP A 23 4.41 22.16 -7.34
N GLY A 24 5.25 21.21 -6.96
CA GLY A 24 6.48 21.46 -6.20
C GLY A 24 6.26 21.90 -4.75
N LYS A 25 5.05 21.79 -4.22
CA LYS A 25 4.69 22.25 -2.87
C LYS A 25 4.23 21.09 -2.00
N LEU A 26 4.80 21.05 -0.79
CA LEU A 26 4.34 20.16 0.27
C LEU A 26 3.23 20.87 1.06
N LYS A 27 2.08 20.19 1.20
CA LYS A 27 0.90 20.73 1.90
C LYS A 27 0.25 19.67 2.80
N PRO A 28 -0.43 20.10 3.89
CA PRO A 28 -1.27 19.21 4.67
C PRO A 28 -2.56 18.86 3.92
N PHE A 29 -3.15 17.71 4.24
CA PHE A 29 -4.39 17.26 3.60
C PHE A 29 -5.54 18.27 3.71
N GLU A 30 -5.56 19.06 4.77
CA GLU A 30 -6.55 20.12 5.03
C GLU A 30 -6.59 21.20 3.94
N GLU A 31 -5.50 21.34 3.18
CA GLU A 31 -5.40 22.26 2.05
C GLU A 31 -5.69 21.58 0.69
N ALA A 32 -6.19 20.34 0.70
CA ALA A 32 -6.48 19.63 -0.54
C ALA A 32 -7.56 20.37 -1.36
N PRO A 33 -7.35 20.50 -2.68
CA PRO A 33 -8.32 21.14 -3.56
C PRO A 33 -9.67 20.40 -3.55
N THR A 34 -10.76 21.14 -3.76
CA THR A 34 -12.11 20.55 -3.85
C THR A 34 -12.20 19.43 -4.87
N SER A 35 -11.48 19.53 -5.99
CA SER A 35 -11.44 18.47 -7.02
C SER A 35 -10.88 17.15 -6.46
N VAL A 36 -9.86 17.20 -5.63
CA VAL A 36 -9.28 16.03 -4.95
C VAL A 36 -10.27 15.43 -3.95
N ILE A 37 -10.94 16.27 -3.16
CA ILE A 37 -11.96 15.85 -2.20
C ILE A 37 -13.10 15.10 -2.92
N LEU A 38 -13.57 15.63 -4.05
CA LEU A 38 -14.64 14.98 -4.86
C LEU A 38 -14.20 13.63 -5.41
N LEU A 39 -12.94 13.48 -5.86
CA LEU A 39 -12.40 12.20 -6.32
C LEU A 39 -12.40 11.15 -5.20
N LEU A 40 -11.98 11.54 -4.00
CA LEU A 40 -11.96 10.65 -2.84
C LEU A 40 -13.38 10.28 -2.39
N GLN A 41 -14.32 11.23 -2.40
CA GLN A 41 -15.75 10.96 -2.13
C GLN A 41 -16.30 9.94 -3.11
N GLU A 42 -16.08 10.15 -4.42
CA GLU A 42 -16.52 9.22 -5.46
C GLU A 42 -15.91 7.81 -5.28
N ALA A 43 -14.64 7.74 -4.89
CA ALA A 43 -13.97 6.46 -4.61
C ALA A 43 -14.62 5.72 -3.43
N ILE A 44 -14.89 6.42 -2.33
CA ILE A 44 -15.55 5.83 -1.15
C ILE A 44 -16.98 5.37 -1.50
N GLU A 45 -17.74 6.15 -2.29
CA GLU A 45 -19.10 5.77 -2.69
C GLU A 45 -19.16 4.48 -3.52
N LYS A 46 -18.10 4.20 -4.28
CA LYS A 46 -17.97 2.95 -5.06
C LYS A 46 -17.64 1.73 -4.21
N GLU A 47 -17.26 1.94 -2.94
CA GLU A 47 -16.80 0.89 -2.01
C GLU A 47 -17.65 0.81 -0.74
N PRO A 48 -18.84 0.17 -0.76
CA PRO A 48 -19.76 0.14 0.39
C PRO A 48 -19.15 -0.39 1.69
N GLN A 49 -18.23 -1.37 1.62
CA GLN A 49 -17.58 -1.94 2.78
C GLN A 49 -16.58 -0.94 3.41
N SER A 50 -15.76 -0.28 2.60
CA SER A 50 -14.86 0.77 3.05
C SER A 50 -15.64 1.93 3.66
N LYS A 51 -16.74 2.36 3.01
CA LYS A 51 -17.63 3.40 3.49
C LYS A 51 -18.20 3.07 4.87
N ALA A 52 -18.73 1.86 5.06
CA ALA A 52 -19.30 1.44 6.34
C ALA A 52 -18.29 1.51 7.49
N ILE A 53 -17.06 1.04 7.28
CA ILE A 53 -15.99 1.10 8.27
C ILE A 53 -15.58 2.56 8.56
N LEU A 54 -15.46 3.39 7.54
CA LEU A 54 -15.12 4.81 7.71
C LEU A 54 -16.19 5.58 8.46
N MET A 55 -17.45 5.28 8.22
CA MET A 55 -18.60 5.85 8.96
C MET A 55 -18.61 5.39 10.43
N ASP A 56 -18.26 4.13 10.71
CA ASP A 56 -18.13 3.63 12.08
C ASP A 56 -17.00 4.35 12.83
N TRP A 57 -15.84 4.57 12.19
CA TRP A 57 -14.71 5.27 12.80
C TRP A 57 -14.96 6.78 12.99
N PHE A 58 -15.66 7.42 12.06
CA PHE A 58 -15.89 8.87 12.06
C PHE A 58 -17.35 9.21 11.69
N PRO A 59 -18.32 8.87 12.57
CA PRO A 59 -19.76 8.98 12.22
C PRO A 59 -20.21 10.43 11.94
N ASN A 60 -19.51 11.43 12.49
CA ASN A 60 -19.90 12.83 12.42
C ASN A 60 -18.94 13.70 11.59
N SER A 61 -18.02 13.10 10.84
CA SER A 61 -17.01 13.85 10.10
C SER A 61 -16.65 13.21 8.78
N GLU A 62 -17.33 13.59 7.73
CA GLU A 62 -17.01 13.19 6.37
C GLU A 62 -15.55 13.54 6.01
N PHE A 63 -15.07 14.71 6.42
CA PHE A 63 -13.69 15.09 6.20
C PHE A 63 -12.69 14.11 6.82
N ASN A 64 -12.94 13.63 8.04
CA ASN A 64 -12.08 12.64 8.68
C ASN A 64 -12.19 11.25 8.02
N GLN A 65 -13.36 10.90 7.47
CA GLN A 65 -13.52 9.69 6.66
C GLN A 65 -12.65 9.76 5.40
N LEU A 66 -12.68 10.88 4.68
CA LEU A 66 -11.87 11.13 3.48
C LEU A 66 -10.36 11.12 3.80
N LYS A 67 -9.96 11.87 4.84
CA LYS A 67 -8.56 11.90 5.31
C LYS A 67 -8.07 10.49 5.67
N LYS A 68 -8.88 9.72 6.38
CA LYS A 68 -8.55 8.36 6.77
C LYS A 68 -8.49 7.41 5.58
N PHE A 69 -9.42 7.53 4.64
CA PHE A 69 -9.40 6.74 3.40
C PHE A 69 -8.12 7.00 2.62
N ALA A 70 -7.81 8.26 2.34
CA ALA A 70 -6.59 8.64 1.65
C ALA A 70 -5.32 8.15 2.39
N SER A 71 -5.27 8.35 3.73
CA SER A 71 -4.17 7.85 4.56
C SER A 71 -3.98 6.33 4.49
N CYS A 72 -5.08 5.56 4.42
CA CYS A 72 -5.01 4.11 4.34
C CYS A 72 -4.67 3.60 2.93
N ARG A 73 -5.14 4.30 1.89
CA ARG A 73 -5.10 3.86 0.50
C ARG A 73 -3.92 4.41 -0.29
N LEU A 74 -3.47 5.63 0.05
CA LEU A 74 -2.53 6.46 -0.69
C LEU A 74 -1.42 7.01 0.23
N GLY A 75 -1.21 6.40 1.39
CA GLY A 75 -0.35 6.98 2.43
C GLY A 75 1.10 6.53 2.39
N GLY A 76 1.52 5.81 1.37
CA GLY A 76 2.93 5.49 1.10
C GLY A 76 3.59 6.59 0.28
N LEU A 77 4.86 6.78 0.43
CA LEU A 77 5.62 7.68 -0.43
C LEU A 77 6.37 6.84 -1.46
N ASP A 78 5.96 6.94 -2.73
CA ASP A 78 6.60 6.15 -3.78
C ASP A 78 6.93 6.96 -5.04
N LEU A 79 7.10 6.30 -6.16
CA LEU A 79 7.43 6.93 -7.45
C LEU A 79 6.23 6.96 -8.42
N THR A 80 5.05 6.51 -7.96
CA THR A 80 3.84 6.44 -8.76
C THR A 80 2.83 7.45 -8.22
N PRO A 81 2.42 8.45 -8.98
CA PRO A 81 1.51 9.46 -8.46
C PRO A 81 0.12 8.88 -8.17
N ASP A 82 -0.52 9.37 -7.10
CA ASP A 82 -1.86 8.97 -6.69
C ASP A 82 -2.97 9.58 -7.54
N ILE A 83 -2.75 10.81 -8.04
CA ILE A 83 -3.68 11.47 -8.94
C ILE A 83 -2.91 12.01 -10.14
N VAL A 84 -3.35 11.62 -11.34
CA VAL A 84 -2.80 12.05 -12.62
C VAL A 84 -3.93 12.50 -13.52
N ASN A 85 -3.79 13.69 -14.12
CA ASN A 85 -4.78 14.25 -15.06
C ASN A 85 -6.23 14.31 -14.48
N GLY A 86 -6.36 14.49 -13.17
CA GLY A 86 -7.65 14.50 -12.50
C GLY A 86 -8.28 13.14 -12.27
N GLU A 87 -7.53 12.06 -12.39
CA GLU A 87 -7.98 10.68 -12.14
C GLU A 87 -7.23 10.08 -10.94
N LEU A 88 -7.99 9.56 -9.98
CA LEU A 88 -7.45 8.81 -8.85
C LEU A 88 -6.90 7.48 -9.34
N GLN A 89 -5.65 7.20 -9.00
CA GLN A 89 -4.98 5.95 -9.36
C GLN A 89 -5.32 4.82 -8.39
N LYS A 90 -4.85 3.62 -8.71
CA LYS A 90 -5.04 2.46 -7.84
C LYS A 90 -4.26 2.70 -6.54
N GLY A 91 -4.93 2.43 -5.41
CA GLY A 91 -4.28 2.51 -4.10
C GLY A 91 -3.07 1.61 -3.98
N GLU A 92 -2.16 2.00 -3.14
CA GLU A 92 -0.86 1.36 -2.92
C GLU A 92 -0.79 0.59 -1.60
N TYR A 93 0.23 -0.23 -1.47
CA TYR A 93 0.59 -0.82 -0.19
C TYR A 93 1.64 0.05 0.52
N TRP A 94 1.43 0.31 1.80
CA TRP A 94 2.43 0.92 2.68
C TRP A 94 2.43 0.25 4.05
N HIS A 95 3.56 0.36 4.76
CA HIS A 95 3.72 -0.29 6.05
C HIS A 95 2.98 0.48 7.17
N CYS A 96 1.69 0.18 7.33
CA CYS A 96 0.85 0.79 8.35
C CYS A 96 1.17 0.26 9.75
N PRO A 97 1.36 1.12 10.78
CA PRO A 97 1.63 0.69 12.14
C PRO A 97 0.52 -0.17 12.77
N ASN A 98 -0.73 -0.05 12.29
CA ASN A 98 -1.89 -0.79 12.78
C ASN A 98 -2.11 -2.13 12.06
N GLN A 99 -1.19 -2.52 11.21
CA GLN A 99 -1.29 -3.77 10.44
C GLN A 99 -1.37 -4.98 11.38
N GLY A 100 -2.30 -5.89 11.13
CA GLY A 100 -2.55 -7.08 11.97
C GLY A 100 -3.61 -6.89 13.05
N SER A 101 -3.99 -5.65 13.40
CA SER A 101 -5.00 -5.35 14.44
C SER A 101 -6.11 -4.41 13.97
N CYS A 102 -5.99 -3.86 12.77
CA CYS A 102 -6.94 -2.89 12.25
C CYS A 102 -8.20 -3.57 11.66
N PRO A 103 -9.42 -3.22 12.09
CA PRO A 103 -10.65 -3.79 11.52
C PRO A 103 -10.88 -3.42 10.04
N GLY A 104 -10.23 -2.37 9.54
CA GLY A 104 -10.29 -1.98 8.12
C GLY A 104 -9.19 -2.59 7.25
N GLU A 105 -8.37 -3.48 7.80
CA GLU A 105 -7.29 -4.10 7.04
C GLU A 105 -7.84 -5.01 5.93
N GLY A 106 -7.34 -4.82 4.71
CA GLY A 106 -7.80 -5.53 3.52
C GLY A 106 -9.13 -5.01 2.96
N ILE A 107 -9.75 -4.01 3.60
CA ILE A 107 -11.00 -3.38 3.16
C ILE A 107 -10.74 -1.90 2.83
N VAL A 108 -10.42 -1.09 3.83
CA VAL A 108 -10.08 0.33 3.61
C VAL A 108 -8.68 0.46 3.00
N CYS A 109 -7.68 -0.27 3.52
CA CYS A 109 -6.40 -0.45 2.84
C CYS A 109 -6.43 -1.73 2.01
N LEU A 110 -5.96 -1.69 0.78
CA LEU A 110 -5.91 -2.85 -0.09
C LEU A 110 -4.71 -3.74 0.23
N ALA A 111 -4.91 -5.05 0.10
CA ALA A 111 -3.77 -5.96 0.07
C ALA A 111 -3.00 -5.77 -1.25
N PRO A 112 -1.65 -5.86 -1.21
CA PRO A 112 -0.86 -5.72 -2.42
C PRO A 112 -1.17 -6.83 -3.42
N THR A 113 -1.31 -6.45 -4.68
CA THR A 113 -1.69 -7.37 -5.77
C THR A 113 -0.63 -7.35 -6.86
N ILE A 114 -0.12 -8.52 -7.24
CA ILE A 114 0.84 -8.68 -8.34
C ILE A 114 0.28 -9.70 -9.35
N ASN A 115 0.31 -9.36 -10.63
CA ASN A 115 -0.23 -10.19 -11.71
C ASN A 115 -1.67 -10.67 -11.47
N GLY A 116 -2.50 -9.85 -10.82
CA GLY A 116 -3.89 -10.20 -10.47
C GLY A 116 -4.02 -11.12 -9.24
N HIS A 117 -2.93 -11.43 -8.56
CA HIS A 117 -2.93 -12.25 -7.35
C HIS A 117 -2.65 -11.38 -6.12
N GLU A 118 -3.55 -11.42 -5.15
CA GLU A 118 -3.35 -10.80 -3.84
C GLU A 118 -2.24 -11.54 -3.07
N LEU A 119 -1.37 -10.77 -2.43
CA LEU A 119 -0.30 -11.31 -1.59
C LEU A 119 -0.74 -11.38 -0.13
N SER A 120 -0.58 -12.55 0.47
CA SER A 120 -0.75 -12.72 1.91
C SER A 120 0.40 -12.08 2.70
N LYS A 121 0.17 -11.78 3.99
CA LYS A 121 1.22 -11.26 4.90
C LYS A 121 2.47 -12.15 4.92
N THR A 122 2.27 -13.47 4.91
CA THR A 122 3.38 -14.44 4.90
C THR A 122 4.17 -14.39 3.58
N GLU A 123 3.49 -14.16 2.45
CA GLU A 123 4.16 -13.98 1.15
C GLU A 123 4.93 -12.66 1.08
N ILE A 124 4.38 -11.57 1.63
CA ILE A 124 5.09 -10.28 1.76
C ILE A 124 6.35 -10.44 2.62
N GLU A 125 6.23 -11.11 3.78
CA GLU A 125 7.39 -11.37 4.65
C GLU A 125 8.44 -12.24 3.93
N LEU A 126 8.01 -13.25 3.18
CA LEU A 126 8.93 -14.06 2.38
C LEU A 126 9.66 -13.22 1.33
N ILE A 127 8.96 -12.29 0.66
CA ILE A 127 9.60 -11.37 -0.28
C ILE A 127 10.66 -10.54 0.44
N LYS A 128 10.31 -9.89 1.57
CA LYS A 128 11.24 -9.08 2.39
C LYS A 128 12.48 -9.88 2.81
N GLN A 129 12.29 -11.05 3.40
CA GLN A 129 13.39 -11.91 3.83
C GLN A 129 14.28 -12.36 2.64
N SER A 130 13.68 -12.58 1.47
CA SER A 130 14.40 -12.97 0.26
C SER A 130 15.30 -11.87 -0.30
N THR A 131 15.12 -10.61 0.07
CA THR A 131 16.02 -9.51 -0.32
C THR A 131 17.29 -9.47 0.51
N THR A 132 17.30 -10.14 1.66
CA THR A 132 18.46 -10.17 2.59
C THR A 132 19.55 -11.15 2.14
N ASN A 133 20.70 -11.13 2.78
CA ASN A 133 21.80 -12.08 2.51
C ASN A 133 21.67 -13.42 3.25
N LYS A 134 20.48 -13.71 3.81
CA LYS A 134 20.21 -14.96 4.53
C LYS A 134 20.08 -16.15 3.58
N THR A 135 20.43 -17.34 4.09
CA THR A 135 20.15 -18.61 3.38
C THR A 135 18.67 -18.99 3.50
N ASN A 136 18.20 -19.92 2.67
CA ASN A 136 16.82 -20.40 2.74
C ASN A 136 16.48 -21.00 4.11
N GLU A 137 17.42 -21.70 4.72
CA GLU A 137 17.29 -22.29 6.05
C GLU A 137 17.09 -21.20 7.11
N ALA A 138 17.94 -20.16 7.09
CA ALA A 138 17.86 -19.05 8.03
C ALA A 138 16.54 -18.25 7.84
N ILE A 139 16.05 -18.12 6.61
CA ILE A 139 14.75 -17.48 6.35
C ILE A 139 13.62 -18.34 6.88
N ALA A 140 13.63 -19.66 6.62
CA ALA A 140 12.62 -20.58 7.10
C ALA A 140 12.53 -20.56 8.64
N ASP A 141 13.67 -20.59 9.32
CA ASP A 141 13.76 -20.48 10.78
C ASP A 141 13.20 -19.16 11.30
N ASN A 142 13.55 -18.01 10.66
CA ASN A 142 13.01 -16.70 11.04
C ASN A 142 11.49 -16.61 10.87
N MET A 143 10.94 -17.30 9.88
CA MET A 143 9.50 -17.34 9.62
C MET A 143 8.78 -18.42 10.45
N GLY A 144 9.49 -19.19 11.26
CA GLY A 144 8.94 -20.29 12.05
C GLY A 144 8.39 -21.44 11.20
N LEU A 145 8.96 -21.68 10.02
CA LEU A 145 8.46 -22.65 9.05
C LEU A 145 9.41 -23.83 8.90
N PRO A 146 8.91 -25.08 8.83
CA PRO A 146 9.71 -26.21 8.37
C PRO A 146 10.26 -25.97 6.95
N LEU A 147 11.52 -26.31 6.70
CA LEU A 147 12.19 -26.03 5.43
C LEU A 147 11.43 -26.54 4.20
N GLY A 148 10.81 -27.72 4.29
CA GLY A 148 9.98 -28.28 3.22
C GLY A 148 8.74 -27.43 2.91
N THR A 149 8.09 -26.86 3.95
CA THR A 149 6.95 -25.94 3.82
C THR A 149 7.40 -24.62 3.20
N PHE A 150 8.52 -24.09 3.66
CA PHE A 150 9.14 -22.89 3.11
C PHE A 150 9.41 -23.02 1.60
N HIS A 151 10.04 -24.13 1.16
CA HIS A 151 10.29 -24.35 -0.26
C HIS A 151 9.02 -24.45 -1.11
N LYS A 152 7.96 -25.10 -0.61
CA LYS A 152 6.65 -25.14 -1.28
C LYS A 152 6.07 -23.73 -1.41
N MET A 153 6.06 -22.96 -0.33
CA MET A 153 5.55 -21.60 -0.33
C MET A 153 6.35 -20.69 -1.27
N LYS A 154 7.68 -20.77 -1.24
CA LYS A 154 8.57 -20.03 -2.15
C LYS A 154 8.28 -20.35 -3.62
N ASN A 155 8.12 -21.62 -3.96
CA ASN A 155 7.80 -22.03 -5.32
C ASN A 155 6.42 -21.53 -5.78
N THR A 156 5.42 -21.55 -4.90
CA THR A 156 4.09 -21.02 -5.18
C THR A 156 4.15 -19.51 -5.40
N LEU A 157 4.87 -18.79 -4.54
CA LEU A 157 5.10 -17.35 -4.67
C LEU A 157 5.80 -17.01 -5.99
N HIS A 158 6.87 -17.70 -6.35
CA HIS A 158 7.57 -17.49 -7.63
C HIS A 158 6.63 -17.61 -8.83
N LYS A 159 5.68 -18.55 -8.81
CA LYS A 159 4.66 -18.70 -9.86
C LYS A 159 3.69 -17.51 -9.89
N LYS A 160 3.18 -17.06 -8.73
CA LYS A 160 2.33 -15.87 -8.61
C LYS A 160 3.02 -14.62 -9.17
N LEU A 161 4.31 -14.51 -8.93
CA LEU A 161 5.12 -13.35 -9.36
C LEU A 161 5.57 -13.42 -10.84
N GLY A 162 5.05 -14.35 -11.63
CA GLY A 162 5.39 -14.49 -13.05
C GLY A 162 6.60 -15.39 -13.32
N ASN A 163 6.77 -16.44 -12.52
CA ASN A 163 7.87 -17.42 -12.62
C ASN A 163 9.27 -16.79 -12.41
N ILE A 164 9.36 -15.76 -11.59
CA ILE A 164 10.66 -15.21 -11.23
C ILE A 164 11.47 -16.20 -10.41
N GLN A 165 12.76 -16.28 -10.70
CA GLN A 165 13.65 -17.28 -10.09
C GLN A 165 14.85 -16.65 -9.38
N THR A 166 15.08 -15.35 -9.56
CA THR A 166 16.28 -14.70 -9.04
C THR A 166 15.96 -13.79 -7.86
N LYS A 167 16.96 -13.68 -6.96
CA LYS A 167 16.92 -12.76 -5.83
C LYS A 167 16.78 -11.30 -6.29
N GLN A 168 17.44 -10.94 -7.39
CA GLN A 168 17.37 -9.58 -7.95
C GLN A 168 15.94 -9.21 -8.38
N CYS A 169 15.20 -10.14 -9.00
CA CYS A 169 13.80 -9.93 -9.35
C CYS A 169 12.91 -9.76 -8.10
N MET A 170 13.17 -10.54 -7.04
CA MET A 170 12.47 -10.38 -5.75
C MET A 170 12.75 -9.01 -5.12
N THR A 171 14.01 -8.57 -5.16
CA THR A 171 14.41 -7.25 -4.65
C THR A 171 13.73 -6.12 -5.44
N LYS A 172 13.70 -6.24 -6.78
CA LYS A 172 13.00 -5.27 -7.62
C LYS A 172 11.51 -5.16 -7.23
N ILE A 173 10.82 -6.28 -7.09
CA ILE A 173 9.42 -6.31 -6.66
C ILE A 173 9.25 -5.70 -5.26
N ALA A 174 10.14 -6.02 -4.32
CA ALA A 174 10.07 -5.48 -2.97
C ALA A 174 10.19 -3.94 -2.94
N ILE A 175 11.02 -3.37 -3.82
CA ILE A 175 11.15 -1.92 -3.98
C ILE A 175 9.91 -1.34 -4.67
N GLU A 176 9.48 -1.91 -5.81
CA GLU A 176 8.32 -1.42 -6.57
C GLU A 176 7.01 -1.47 -5.77
N MET A 177 6.90 -2.43 -4.85
CA MET A 177 5.72 -2.60 -3.99
C MET A 177 5.88 -1.92 -2.62
N ASN A 178 6.93 -1.14 -2.42
CA ASN A 178 7.21 -0.42 -1.17
C ASN A 178 7.27 -1.35 0.07
N PHE A 179 7.80 -2.58 -0.10
CA PHE A 179 7.98 -3.53 1.00
C PHE A 179 9.27 -3.29 1.79
N ILE A 180 10.26 -2.67 1.17
CA ILE A 180 11.56 -2.34 1.77
C ILE A 180 12.00 -0.94 1.36
#